data_9d2b61597843858882ca32b2f4b9189b
#
_entry.id   9d2b61597843858882ca32b2f4b9189b
#
_cell.length_a   1.000
_cell.length_b   1.000
_cell.length_c   1.000
_cell.angle_alpha   90.00
_cell.angle_beta   90.00
_cell.angle_gamma   90.00
#
_symmetry.space_group_name_H-M   'P 1'
#
loop_
_entity.id
_entity.type
_entity.pdbx_description
1 polymer ?
#
loop_
_entity_poly.entity_id
_entity_poly.type
_entity_poly.pdbx_seq_one_letter_code
_entity_poly.pdbx_strand_id
1 'polypeptide(L)'
;MKLPVSFIAALAALAVPASAQRIANPIAVFNGLDKITGITTTFEVAIGAEKRFGGLIVRPEACYSRPVTEEPKTSSFVQVVEIEAGNVRKRIFSGWMFAESPGLNAVEHPIYDVWLTGCRDPKAPPPVVEDTPDPATLRDQIEESEPED
;
A
#
# COMPACT_ATOMS: atom_id res chain seq x y z
N MET A 1 -66.10 -19.94 16.34
CA MET A 1 -65.30 -18.99 15.55
C MET A 1 -63.85 -19.29 15.83
N LYS A 2 -63.14 -19.92 14.86
CA LYS A 2 -61.72 -20.30 14.98
C LYS A 2 -60.91 -19.36 14.13
N LEU A 3 -60.04 -18.55 14.77
CA LEU A 3 -59.09 -17.69 14.10
C LEU A 3 -57.89 -18.50 13.54
N PRO A 4 -57.43 -18.26 12.31
CA PRO A 4 -56.25 -18.92 11.81
C PRO A 4 -54.99 -18.22 12.34
N VAL A 5 -54.11 -19.02 12.89
CA VAL A 5 -52.77 -18.61 13.32
C VAL A 5 -51.93 -18.36 12.06
N SER A 6 -51.62 -17.09 11.79
CA SER A 6 -50.67 -16.68 10.74
C SER A 6 -49.27 -17.08 11.10
N PHE A 7 -48.71 -18.00 10.31
CA PHE A 7 -47.31 -18.40 10.37
C PHE A 7 -46.44 -17.32 9.72
N ILE A 8 -45.88 -16.44 10.53
CA ILE A 8 -44.84 -15.50 10.06
C ILE A 8 -43.53 -16.26 10.04
N ALA A 9 -43.13 -16.72 8.86
CA ALA A 9 -41.80 -17.27 8.61
C ALA A 9 -40.77 -16.12 8.65
N ALA A 10 -40.06 -16.00 9.75
CA ALA A 10 -38.94 -15.08 9.87
C ALA A 10 -37.78 -15.58 9.00
N LEU A 11 -37.56 -14.94 7.85
CA LEU A 11 -36.42 -15.16 6.97
C LEU A 11 -35.20 -14.49 7.63
N ALA A 12 -34.46 -15.23 8.45
CA ALA A 12 -33.20 -14.78 9.00
C ALA A 12 -32.18 -14.72 7.88
N ALA A 13 -31.95 -13.52 7.34
CA ALA A 13 -30.86 -13.25 6.40
C ALA A 13 -29.53 -13.47 7.14
N LEU A 14 -28.82 -14.55 6.81
CA LEU A 14 -27.45 -14.80 7.22
C LEU A 14 -26.55 -13.77 6.51
N ALA A 15 -26.33 -12.63 7.15
CA ALA A 15 -25.32 -11.68 6.74
C ALA A 15 -23.94 -12.32 7.00
N VAL A 16 -23.36 -12.90 5.97
CA VAL A 16 -21.96 -13.35 6.00
C VAL A 16 -21.09 -12.09 6.04
N PRO A 17 -20.29 -11.85 7.12
CA PRO A 17 -19.37 -10.72 7.12
C PRO A 17 -18.37 -10.92 5.99
N ALA A 18 -18.36 -10.03 5.01
CA ALA A 18 -17.31 -9.97 3.99
C ALA A 18 -16.02 -9.53 4.69
N SER A 19 -15.21 -10.49 5.14
CA SER A 19 -13.88 -10.23 5.66
C SER A 19 -12.99 -9.77 4.52
N ALA A 20 -12.69 -8.48 4.44
CA ALA A 20 -11.66 -7.96 3.57
C ALA A 20 -10.32 -8.63 3.95
N GLN A 21 -9.79 -9.45 3.05
CA GLN A 21 -8.62 -10.26 3.32
C GLN A 21 -7.37 -9.38 3.31
N ARG A 22 -6.69 -9.25 4.45
CA ARG A 22 -5.41 -8.55 4.57
C ARG A 22 -4.28 -9.56 4.50
N ILE A 23 -3.29 -9.28 3.67
CA ILE A 23 -2.05 -10.04 3.57
C ILE A 23 -0.98 -9.31 4.34
N ALA A 24 -0.44 -9.93 5.41
CA ALA A 24 0.68 -9.39 6.15
C ALA A 24 1.98 -9.67 5.38
N ASN A 25 2.78 -8.64 5.17
CA ASN A 25 4.05 -8.72 4.46
C ASN A 25 5.22 -8.45 5.41
N PRO A 26 6.34 -9.14 5.25
CA PRO A 26 7.52 -8.98 6.12
C PRO A 26 8.37 -7.75 5.81
N ILE A 27 8.15 -7.09 4.68
CA ILE A 27 8.95 -5.95 4.22
C ILE A 27 8.03 -4.81 3.81
N ALA A 28 8.31 -3.60 4.31
CA ALA A 28 7.73 -2.35 3.84
C ALA A 28 8.70 -1.64 2.89
N VAL A 29 8.17 -1.06 1.82
CA VAL A 29 8.93 -0.34 0.80
C VAL A 29 8.58 1.14 0.88
N PHE A 30 9.59 1.98 0.98
CA PHE A 30 9.46 3.43 1.11
C PHE A 30 10.22 4.16 0.01
N ASN A 31 9.73 5.35 -0.32
CA ASN A 31 10.54 6.36 -0.96
C ASN A 31 10.89 7.45 0.05
N GLY A 32 12.12 7.91 -0.02
CA GLY A 32 12.61 9.05 0.74
C GLY A 32 13.15 10.12 -0.20
N LEU A 33 12.71 11.35 -0.03
CA LEU A 33 13.23 12.51 -0.75
C LEU A 33 14.15 13.31 0.18
N ASP A 34 15.36 13.56 -0.27
CA ASP A 34 16.24 14.58 0.29
C ASP A 34 15.98 15.90 -0.45
N LYS A 35 15.39 16.86 0.27
CA LYS A 35 14.99 18.16 -0.29
C LYS A 35 16.19 19.08 -0.59
N ILE A 36 17.35 18.83 0.00
CA ILE A 36 18.57 19.59 -0.25
C ILE A 36 19.14 19.22 -1.61
N THR A 37 19.21 17.91 -1.91
CA THR A 37 19.79 17.40 -3.16
C THR A 37 18.74 17.17 -4.24
N GLY A 38 17.45 17.10 -3.89
CA GLY A 38 16.36 16.75 -4.80
C GLY A 38 16.34 15.25 -5.19
N ILE A 39 17.14 14.42 -4.51
CA ILE A 39 17.27 13.00 -4.83
C ILE A 39 16.20 12.19 -4.09
N THR A 40 15.46 11.38 -4.84
CA THR A 40 14.54 10.36 -4.29
C THR A 40 15.22 9.00 -4.29
N THR A 41 15.17 8.32 -3.15
CA THR A 41 15.75 6.98 -2.97
C THR A 41 14.66 6.01 -2.51
N THR A 42 14.55 4.87 -3.18
CA THR A 42 13.70 3.76 -2.73
C THR A 42 14.48 2.87 -1.78
N PHE A 43 13.88 2.53 -0.65
CA PHE A 43 14.49 1.63 0.32
C PHE A 43 13.47 0.70 0.97
N GLU A 44 13.95 -0.48 1.36
CA GLU A 44 13.17 -1.51 2.01
C GLU A 44 13.56 -1.62 3.47
N VAL A 45 12.56 -1.90 4.32
CA VAL A 45 12.75 -2.12 5.75
C VAL A 45 11.93 -3.33 6.18
N ALA A 46 12.57 -4.30 6.80
CA ALA A 46 11.87 -5.42 7.41
C ALA A 46 11.01 -4.95 8.59
N ILE A 47 9.85 -5.59 8.78
CA ILE A 47 8.96 -5.26 9.89
C ILE A 47 9.70 -5.42 11.23
N GLY A 48 9.60 -4.40 12.08
CA GLY A 48 10.29 -4.32 13.36
C GLY A 48 11.77 -3.89 13.30
N ALA A 49 12.37 -3.82 12.10
CA ALA A 49 13.74 -3.33 11.93
C ALA A 49 13.78 -1.81 11.78
N GLU A 50 14.94 -1.24 12.04
CA GLU A 50 15.21 0.19 11.84
C GLU A 50 16.11 0.40 10.63
N LYS A 51 15.79 1.39 9.81
CA LYS A 51 16.67 1.83 8.72
C LYS A 51 16.86 3.32 8.74
N ARG A 52 18.08 3.76 8.60
CA ARG A 52 18.43 5.17 8.54
C ARG A 52 18.25 5.73 7.13
N PHE A 53 17.58 6.87 7.04
CA PHE A 53 17.49 7.69 5.85
C PHE A 53 17.84 9.14 6.24
N GLY A 54 19.01 9.61 5.84
CA GLY A 54 19.53 10.90 6.26
C GLY A 54 19.63 11.04 7.78
N GLY A 55 18.93 12.05 8.32
CA GLY A 55 18.79 12.29 9.77
C GLY A 55 17.65 11.50 10.43
N LEU A 56 16.89 10.73 9.66
CA LEU A 56 15.73 9.99 10.12
C LEU A 56 16.04 8.50 10.29
N ILE A 57 15.35 7.87 11.24
CA ILE A 57 15.29 6.41 11.39
C ILE A 57 13.84 5.99 11.17
N VAL A 58 13.61 5.12 10.19
CA VAL A 58 12.30 4.60 9.81
C VAL A 58 12.16 3.17 10.32
N ARG A 59 11.07 2.88 11.04
CA ARG A 59 10.75 1.58 11.57
C ARG A 59 9.28 1.23 11.27
N PRO A 60 9.00 0.33 10.33
CA PRO A 60 7.67 -0.22 10.12
C PRO A 60 7.38 -1.29 11.18
N GLU A 61 6.18 -1.23 11.76
CA GLU A 61 5.69 -2.22 12.74
C GLU A 61 4.76 -3.24 12.10
N ALA A 62 4.11 -2.88 10.99
CA ALA A 62 3.24 -3.74 10.21
C ALA A 62 3.17 -3.26 8.78
N CYS A 63 3.00 -4.18 7.80
CA CYS A 63 2.74 -3.85 6.41
C CYS A 63 1.70 -4.82 5.83
N TYR A 64 0.59 -4.26 5.34
CA TYR A 64 -0.53 -5.03 4.82
C TYR A 64 -0.83 -4.64 3.38
N SER A 65 -1.10 -5.66 2.57
CA SER A 65 -1.64 -5.50 1.22
C SER A 65 -2.96 -6.25 1.08
N ARG A 66 -3.60 -6.12 -0.08
CA ARG A 66 -4.77 -6.92 -0.47
C ARG A 66 -4.40 -7.92 -1.56
N PRO A 67 -5.21 -8.98 -1.72
CA PRO A 67 -5.06 -9.91 -2.85
C PRO A 67 -5.14 -9.15 -4.18
N VAL A 68 -4.43 -9.62 -5.19
CA VAL A 68 -4.41 -9.03 -6.55
C VAL A 68 -5.79 -9.02 -7.23
N THR A 69 -6.75 -9.79 -6.71
CA THR A 69 -8.15 -9.83 -7.18
C THR A 69 -9.01 -8.71 -6.59
N GLU A 70 -8.50 -7.97 -5.62
CA GLU A 70 -9.17 -6.84 -4.99
C GLU A 70 -8.53 -5.51 -5.41
N GLU A 71 -9.25 -4.40 -5.18
CA GLU A 71 -8.68 -3.07 -5.36
C GLU A 71 -7.42 -2.90 -4.50
N PRO A 72 -6.29 -2.46 -5.07
CA PRO A 72 -5.05 -2.29 -4.34
C PRO A 72 -5.24 -1.38 -3.13
N LYS A 73 -4.90 -1.87 -1.95
CA LYS A 73 -4.84 -1.10 -0.70
C LYS A 73 -3.67 -1.58 0.12
N THR A 74 -2.65 -0.75 0.17
CA THR A 74 -1.43 -1.05 0.90
C THR A 74 -1.25 -0.07 2.04
N SER A 75 -1.05 -0.58 3.24
CA SER A 75 -0.88 0.24 4.44
C SER A 75 0.21 -0.31 5.34
N SER A 76 0.95 0.59 5.98
CA SER A 76 1.97 0.25 6.96
C SER A 76 1.84 1.14 8.18
N PHE A 77 1.94 0.55 9.37
CA PHE A 77 2.11 1.33 10.59
C PHE A 77 3.58 1.60 10.81
N VAL A 78 3.95 2.88 10.87
CA VAL A 78 5.35 3.32 10.81
C VAL A 78 5.64 4.25 11.98
N GLN A 79 6.80 4.08 12.59
CA GLN A 79 7.39 5.04 13.51
C GLN A 79 8.62 5.66 12.85
N VAL A 80 8.76 6.99 12.97
CA VAL A 80 9.95 7.70 12.50
C VAL A 80 10.51 8.55 13.61
N VAL A 81 11.83 8.44 13.76
CA VAL A 81 12.62 9.14 14.76
C VAL A 81 13.63 10.02 14.05
N GLU A 82 13.70 11.28 14.43
CA GLU A 82 14.77 12.19 14.05
C GLU A 82 15.95 12.05 15.02
N ILE A 83 17.15 12.08 14.48
CA ILE A 83 18.39 12.15 15.26
C ILE A 83 18.84 13.59 15.32
N GLU A 84 18.60 14.21 16.46
CA GLU A 84 19.04 15.58 16.75
C GLU A 84 20.52 15.65 17.19
N ALA A 85 21.04 16.85 17.35
CA ALA A 85 22.39 17.09 17.85
C ALA A 85 22.63 16.39 19.20
N GLY A 86 23.81 15.80 19.40
CA GLY A 86 24.10 15.00 20.59
C GLY A 86 23.52 13.58 20.56
N ASN A 87 23.10 13.11 19.40
CA ASN A 87 22.53 11.78 19.20
C ASN A 87 21.20 11.54 19.97
N VAL A 88 20.45 12.62 20.20
CA VAL A 88 19.14 12.56 20.85
C VAL A 88 18.11 12.05 19.83
N ARG A 89 17.33 11.04 20.24
CA ARG A 89 16.27 10.43 19.41
C ARG A 89 14.93 11.09 19.73
N LYS A 90 14.33 11.75 18.75
CA LYS A 90 13.02 12.38 18.87
C LYS A 90 12.03 11.76 17.89
N ARG A 91 10.96 11.16 18.40
CA ARG A 91 9.91 10.61 17.54
C ARG A 91 9.11 11.75 16.92
N ILE A 92 9.15 11.83 15.59
CA ILE A 92 8.47 12.86 14.80
C ILE A 92 7.22 12.34 14.12
N PHE A 93 7.09 11.02 13.98
CA PHE A 93 5.92 10.40 13.35
C PHE A 93 5.61 9.05 14.00
N SER A 94 4.32 8.73 14.16
CA SER A 94 3.81 7.41 14.52
C SER A 94 2.38 7.28 13.99
N GLY A 95 2.17 6.45 12.98
CA GLY A 95 0.86 6.31 12.35
C GLY A 95 0.84 5.40 11.14
N TRP A 96 -0.34 5.29 10.55
CA TRP A 96 -0.57 4.55 9.32
C TRP A 96 -0.22 5.39 8.09
N MET A 97 0.62 4.84 7.22
CA MET A 97 0.87 5.35 5.87
C MET A 97 0.13 4.50 4.84
N PHE A 98 -0.28 5.11 3.73
CA PHE A 98 -1.04 4.48 2.66
C PHE A 98 -0.33 4.70 1.33
N ALA A 99 0.00 3.62 0.61
CA ALA A 99 0.76 3.71 -0.64
C ALA A 99 -0.05 4.40 -1.75
N GLU A 100 -1.36 4.18 -1.79
CA GLU A 100 -2.27 4.75 -2.80
C GLU A 100 -2.62 6.23 -2.52
N SER A 101 -2.31 6.72 -1.31
CA SER A 101 -2.61 8.09 -0.89
C SER A 101 -1.47 8.64 -0.03
N PRO A 102 -0.28 8.80 -0.58
CA PRO A 102 0.90 9.21 0.18
C PRO A 102 0.75 10.60 0.82
N GLY A 103 -0.09 11.46 0.23
CA GLY A 103 -0.37 12.80 0.77
C GLY A 103 -1.23 12.82 2.03
N LEU A 104 -1.88 11.70 2.42
CA LEU A 104 -2.70 11.66 3.64
C LEU A 104 -1.84 11.61 4.90
N ASN A 105 -0.86 10.71 4.91
CA ASN A 105 0.03 10.49 6.04
C ASN A 105 1.42 10.13 5.52
N ALA A 106 2.27 11.12 5.36
CA ALA A 106 3.68 10.97 5.08
C ALA A 106 4.49 11.70 6.16
N VAL A 107 5.76 11.43 6.24
CA VAL A 107 6.67 12.25 7.05
C VAL A 107 7.06 13.45 6.24
N GLU A 108 6.67 14.63 6.70
CA GLU A 108 7.10 15.94 6.19
C GLU A 108 8.08 16.56 7.19
N HIS A 109 9.35 16.44 6.89
CA HIS A 109 10.41 17.04 7.67
C HIS A 109 11.04 18.21 6.88
N PRO A 110 11.63 19.25 7.47
CA PRO A 110 12.24 20.36 6.73
C PRO A 110 13.22 19.95 5.63
N ILE A 111 13.93 18.83 5.83
CA ILE A 111 14.98 18.35 4.92
C ILE A 111 14.58 17.06 4.20
N TYR A 112 13.73 16.22 4.81
CA TYR A 112 13.42 14.88 4.30
C TYR A 112 11.91 14.66 4.24
N ASP A 113 11.44 14.04 3.15
CA ASP A 113 10.11 13.46 3.09
C ASP A 113 10.25 11.94 2.98
N VAL A 114 9.37 11.20 3.67
CA VAL A 114 9.32 9.74 3.60
C VAL A 114 7.87 9.29 3.49
N TRP A 115 7.59 8.43 2.50
CA TRP A 115 6.26 7.87 2.28
C TRP A 115 6.32 6.40 1.89
N LEU A 116 5.25 5.68 2.20
CA LEU A 116 5.08 4.28 1.81
C LEU A 116 4.80 4.17 0.32
N THR A 117 5.43 3.20 -0.35
CA THR A 117 5.16 2.86 -1.75
C THR A 117 4.62 1.44 -1.92
N GLY A 118 4.88 0.56 -0.97
CA GLY A 118 4.39 -0.81 -1.06
C GLY A 118 4.75 -1.68 0.14
N CYS A 119 4.21 -2.89 0.11
CA CYS A 119 4.62 -3.99 0.95
C CYS A 119 5.13 -5.14 0.07
N ARG A 120 6.11 -5.89 0.53
CA ARG A 120 6.69 -7.00 -0.23
C ARG A 120 6.90 -8.22 0.65
N ASP A 121 6.57 -9.39 0.09
CA ASP A 121 7.00 -10.68 0.60
C ASP A 121 8.00 -11.29 -0.42
N PRO A 122 9.28 -11.51 -0.04
CA PRO A 122 10.26 -12.12 -0.94
C PRO A 122 9.94 -13.57 -1.30
N LYS A 123 9.02 -14.22 -0.57
CA LYS A 123 8.55 -15.59 -0.84
C LYS A 123 7.31 -15.63 -1.72
N ALA A 124 6.63 -14.50 -1.90
CA ALA A 124 5.49 -14.43 -2.81
C ALA A 124 5.99 -14.55 -4.26
N PRO A 125 5.26 -15.25 -5.14
CA PRO A 125 5.57 -15.23 -6.56
C PRO A 125 5.54 -13.77 -7.05
N PRO A 126 6.42 -13.41 -8.01
CA PRO A 126 6.38 -12.08 -8.60
C PRO A 126 4.97 -11.81 -9.15
N PRO A 127 4.48 -10.57 -9.05
CA PRO A 127 3.19 -10.23 -9.65
C PRO A 127 3.24 -10.63 -11.13
N VAL A 128 2.22 -11.37 -11.56
CA VAL A 128 2.02 -11.66 -12.98
C VAL A 128 1.74 -10.29 -13.61
N VAL A 129 2.73 -9.68 -14.21
CA VAL A 129 2.52 -8.56 -15.13
C VAL A 129 1.82 -9.22 -16.32
N GLU A 130 0.50 -9.07 -16.43
CA GLU A 130 -0.16 -9.29 -17.69
C GLU A 130 0.57 -8.38 -18.69
N ASP A 131 1.22 -9.00 -19.68
CA ASP A 131 1.84 -8.29 -20.77
C ASP A 131 0.81 -7.31 -21.34
N THR A 132 0.95 -6.04 -20.97
CA THR A 132 0.24 -4.97 -21.66
C THR A 132 0.72 -5.08 -23.10
N PRO A 133 -0.17 -5.33 -24.07
CA PRO A 133 0.25 -5.46 -25.47
C PRO A 133 1.09 -4.25 -25.84
N ASP A 134 2.25 -4.51 -26.44
CA ASP A 134 3.14 -3.45 -26.91
C ASP A 134 2.31 -2.46 -27.74
N PRO A 135 2.41 -1.14 -27.48
CA PRO A 135 1.73 -0.12 -28.26
C PRO A 135 1.96 -0.24 -29.78
N ALA A 136 3.06 -0.88 -30.21
CA ALA A 136 3.32 -1.21 -31.60
C ALA A 136 2.34 -2.27 -32.14
N THR A 137 2.03 -3.31 -31.34
CA THR A 137 1.09 -4.37 -31.74
C THR A 137 -0.36 -3.87 -31.84
N LEU A 138 -0.72 -2.85 -31.06
CA LEU A 138 -2.03 -2.22 -31.12
C LEU A 138 -2.20 -1.35 -32.37
N ARG A 139 -1.12 -0.75 -32.88
CA ARG A 139 -1.16 0.04 -34.13
C ARG A 139 -1.43 -0.85 -35.34
N ASP A 140 -0.76 -1.99 -35.45
CA ASP A 140 -0.95 -2.92 -36.54
C ASP A 140 -2.39 -3.47 -36.63
N GLN A 141 -3.03 -3.66 -35.45
CA GLN A 141 -4.43 -4.13 -35.39
C GLN A 141 -5.47 -3.07 -35.77
N ILE A 142 -5.13 -1.79 -35.60
CA ILE A 142 -6.02 -0.67 -36.00
C ILE A 142 -5.92 -0.41 -37.50
N GLU A 143 -4.73 -0.56 -38.09
CA GLU A 143 -4.49 -0.32 -39.50
C GLU A 143 -5.13 -1.39 -40.42
N GLU A 144 -5.28 -2.64 -39.91
CA GLU A 144 -5.93 -3.75 -40.61
C GLU A 144 -7.48 -3.68 -40.58
N SER A 145 -8.06 -2.80 -39.76
CA SER A 145 -9.52 -2.67 -39.59
C SER A 145 -10.16 -1.49 -40.36
N GLU A 146 -9.40 -0.72 -41.15
CA GLU A 146 -9.98 0.31 -42.01
C GLU A 146 -10.64 -0.36 -43.23
N PRO A 147 -11.95 -0.19 -43.48
CA PRO A 147 -12.59 -0.73 -44.65
C PRO A 147 -12.12 0.05 -45.88
N GLU A 148 -11.60 -0.68 -46.87
CA GLU A 148 -11.39 -0.14 -48.21
C GLU A 148 -12.75 0.26 -48.82
N ASP A 149 -12.90 1.55 -49.10
CA ASP A 149 -14.04 2.14 -49.81
C ASP A 149 -13.74 2.21 -51.32
#